data_a6e35a95a6ddd648ba437205d40fb928
#
_entry.id   a6e35a95a6ddd648ba437205d40fb928
#
_cell.length_a   1.000
_cell.length_b   1.000
_cell.length_c   1.000
_cell.angle_alpha   90.00
_cell.angle_beta   90.00
_cell.angle_gamma   90.00
#
_symmetry.space_group_name_H-M   'P 1'
#
loop_
_entity.id
_entity.type
_entity.pdbx_description
1 polymer ?
#
loop_
_entity_poly.entity_id
_entity_poly.type
_entity_poly.pdbx_seq_one_letter_code
_entity_poly.pdbx_strand_id
1 'polypeptide(L)'
;MTLNIAHGRGLSTYQGFHTAKGIERNLNRIAKLLRRIGPDIVALQEVDEDSHWNKRIHLLDFLKEEAGFAHSQMGINTRREGRLPLSYGNGVLSQFPIEHADNQAFGEATLGEKGFLYTEHTLPHGHLPVVNLHLDYKSRVRRIEQVERLIAYLDERHNEKGMESYFSPIICGDFNSRDRKPNDAVRHLFSYLEKQCEYQLYPIGGRTFPSLLPTHGLDFIFVPPSYTVRRCKVLRAYVSDHCPVLIDLEIRE
;
A
#
# COMPACT_ATOMS: atom_id res chain seq x y z
N MET A 1 -4.47 0.79 -7.65
CA MET A 1 -4.35 2.11 -6.95
C MET A 1 -3.65 1.91 -5.62
N THR A 2 -2.84 2.88 -5.15
CA THR A 2 -2.32 2.89 -3.77
C THR A 2 -2.69 4.18 -3.04
N LEU A 3 -2.95 4.09 -1.72
CA LEU A 3 -3.31 5.23 -0.87
C LEU A 3 -3.01 4.94 0.61
N ASN A 4 -2.19 5.76 1.24
CA ASN A 4 -2.13 5.84 2.70
C ASN A 4 -3.38 6.60 3.20
N ILE A 5 -4.23 5.94 4.01
CA ILE A 5 -5.51 6.51 4.49
C ILE A 5 -5.40 7.22 5.84
N ALA A 6 -4.20 7.31 6.38
CA ALA A 6 -3.93 8.05 7.61
C ALA A 6 -4.87 7.66 8.76
N HIS A 7 -5.05 6.36 9.01
CA HIS A 7 -5.95 5.85 10.06
C HIS A 7 -7.40 6.40 10.01
N GLY A 8 -7.87 6.80 8.84
CA GLY A 8 -9.20 7.41 8.68
C GLY A 8 -9.35 8.84 9.20
N ARG A 9 -8.23 9.52 9.60
CA ARG A 9 -8.29 10.88 10.16
C ARG A 9 -8.46 12.00 9.10
N GLY A 10 -8.45 11.64 7.81
CA GLY A 10 -8.54 12.61 6.71
C GLY A 10 -7.32 13.54 6.67
N LEU A 11 -7.54 14.85 6.64
CA LEU A 11 -6.48 15.87 6.59
C LEU A 11 -5.95 16.30 7.97
N SER A 12 -6.47 15.72 9.06
CA SER A 12 -6.03 16.08 10.41
C SER A 12 -4.62 15.56 10.68
N THR A 13 -3.80 16.39 11.33
CA THR A 13 -2.43 16.01 11.75
C THR A 13 -2.38 15.24 13.07
N TYR A 14 -3.48 15.23 13.83
CA TYR A 14 -3.53 14.63 15.17
C TYR A 14 -4.36 13.34 15.17
N GLN A 15 -3.75 12.24 15.64
CA GLN A 15 -4.41 10.96 15.83
C GLN A 15 -5.14 10.92 17.18
N GLY A 16 -6.32 10.27 17.23
CA GLY A 16 -7.04 9.98 18.48
C GLY A 16 -8.04 11.05 18.94
N PHE A 17 -8.03 12.25 18.38
CA PHE A 17 -8.98 13.33 18.73
C PHE A 17 -10.28 13.32 17.91
N HIS A 18 -10.47 12.30 17.09
CA HIS A 18 -11.65 12.18 16.24
C HIS A 18 -12.81 11.49 16.95
N THR A 19 -14.03 11.93 16.64
CA THR A 19 -15.25 11.20 16.98
C THR A 19 -15.46 10.06 15.98
N ALA A 20 -16.24 9.02 16.36
CA ALA A 20 -16.63 7.95 15.44
C ALA A 20 -17.28 8.53 14.15
N LYS A 21 -18.26 9.42 14.29
CA LYS A 21 -18.88 10.14 13.15
C LYS A 21 -17.90 10.91 12.28
N GLY A 22 -16.81 11.44 12.85
CA GLY A 22 -15.77 12.12 12.11
C GLY A 22 -14.97 11.16 11.23
N ILE A 23 -14.58 10.01 11.78
CA ILE A 23 -13.88 8.95 11.08
C ILE A 23 -14.76 8.37 9.97
N GLU A 24 -16.00 7.97 10.29
CA GLU A 24 -16.97 7.46 9.30
C GLU A 24 -17.20 8.43 8.14
N ARG A 25 -17.31 9.73 8.42
CA ARG A 25 -17.41 10.75 7.38
C ARG A 25 -16.20 10.79 6.46
N ASN A 26 -15.00 10.64 7.01
CA ASN A 26 -13.77 10.58 6.20
C ASN A 26 -13.70 9.29 5.38
N LEU A 27 -14.05 8.14 5.98
CA LEU A 27 -14.15 6.86 5.27
C LEU A 27 -15.17 6.92 4.13
N ASN A 28 -16.34 7.53 4.35
CA ASN A 28 -17.34 7.74 3.31
C ASN A 28 -16.83 8.59 2.14
N ARG A 29 -15.94 9.57 2.41
CA ARG A 29 -15.27 10.35 1.34
C ARG A 29 -14.32 9.46 0.52
N ILE A 30 -13.57 8.58 1.20
CA ILE A 30 -12.69 7.61 0.54
C ILE A 30 -13.54 6.64 -0.28
N ALA A 31 -14.58 6.03 0.29
CA ALA A 31 -15.46 5.11 -0.41
C ALA A 31 -16.12 5.75 -1.65
N LYS A 32 -16.60 7.01 -1.53
CA LYS A 32 -17.14 7.77 -2.67
C LYS A 32 -16.10 8.01 -3.75
N LEU A 33 -14.84 8.26 -3.36
CA LEU A 33 -13.74 8.39 -4.32
C LEU A 33 -13.50 7.08 -5.05
N LEU A 34 -13.42 5.96 -4.32
CA LEU A 34 -13.21 4.62 -4.88
C LEU A 34 -14.32 4.23 -5.85
N ARG A 35 -15.60 4.41 -5.47
CA ARG A 35 -16.74 4.16 -6.39
C ARG A 35 -16.67 4.99 -7.66
N ARG A 36 -16.28 6.27 -7.56
CA ARG A 36 -16.19 7.17 -8.72
C ARG A 36 -15.07 6.80 -9.68
N ILE A 37 -13.94 6.33 -9.15
CA ILE A 37 -12.76 5.95 -9.95
C ILE A 37 -12.92 4.54 -10.49
N GLY A 38 -13.50 3.62 -9.71
CA GLY A 38 -13.68 2.21 -10.04
C GLY A 38 -12.37 1.44 -10.20
N PRO A 39 -11.41 1.53 -9.27
CA PRO A 39 -10.18 0.74 -9.39
C PRO A 39 -10.47 -0.74 -9.10
N ASP A 40 -9.84 -1.64 -9.83
CA ASP A 40 -10.00 -3.08 -9.62
C ASP A 40 -9.33 -3.56 -8.33
N ILE A 41 -8.15 -3.00 -8.00
CA ILE A 41 -7.36 -3.33 -6.81
C ILE A 41 -6.88 -2.04 -6.13
N VAL A 42 -7.02 -1.98 -4.80
CA VAL A 42 -6.57 -0.85 -3.98
C VAL A 42 -5.68 -1.35 -2.85
N ALA A 43 -4.43 -0.91 -2.86
CA ALA A 43 -3.47 -1.10 -1.77
C ALA A 43 -3.57 0.08 -0.80
N LEU A 44 -3.92 -0.20 0.46
CA LEU A 44 -4.13 0.79 1.51
C LEU A 44 -3.07 0.66 2.60
N GLN A 45 -2.57 1.77 3.11
CA GLN A 45 -1.66 1.82 4.25
C GLN A 45 -2.32 2.59 5.41
N GLU A 46 -1.84 2.39 6.63
CA GLU A 46 -2.40 2.92 7.88
C GLU A 46 -3.89 2.56 8.04
N VAL A 47 -4.20 1.28 7.87
CA VAL A 47 -5.54 0.71 8.03
C VAL A 47 -5.67 0.11 9.42
N ASP A 48 -6.66 0.54 10.20
CA ASP A 48 -6.95 -0.05 11.51
C ASP A 48 -8.00 -1.15 11.41
N GLU A 49 -7.76 -2.22 12.20
CA GLU A 49 -8.71 -3.30 12.44
C GLU A 49 -9.50 -3.03 13.74
N ASP A 50 -8.76 -2.84 14.86
CA ASP A 50 -9.34 -2.57 16.17
C ASP A 50 -8.42 -1.64 16.98
N SER A 51 -8.47 -0.35 16.71
CA SER A 51 -7.67 0.64 17.43
C SER A 51 -8.56 1.59 18.23
N HIS A 52 -8.20 1.82 19.52
CA HIS A 52 -8.96 2.71 20.40
C HIS A 52 -9.02 4.16 19.87
N TRP A 53 -7.98 4.61 19.20
CA TRP A 53 -7.89 6.00 18.69
C TRP A 53 -8.88 6.27 17.54
N ASN A 54 -9.29 5.25 16.78
CA ASN A 54 -10.32 5.37 15.75
C ASN A 54 -11.67 4.71 16.16
N LYS A 55 -11.90 4.57 17.48
CA LYS A 55 -13.15 4.09 18.08
C LYS A 55 -13.50 2.65 17.71
N ARG A 56 -12.48 1.81 17.47
CA ARG A 56 -12.60 0.39 17.13
C ARG A 56 -13.39 0.13 15.85
N ILE A 57 -13.37 1.10 14.90
CA ILE A 57 -13.94 0.92 13.58
C ILE A 57 -12.96 0.09 12.75
N HIS A 58 -13.45 -1.03 12.18
CA HIS A 58 -12.68 -1.81 11.21
C HIS A 58 -12.67 -1.10 9.85
N LEU A 59 -11.60 -0.34 9.57
CA LEU A 59 -11.56 0.57 8.42
C LEU A 59 -11.65 -0.15 7.08
N LEU A 60 -11.03 -1.34 6.99
CA LEU A 60 -11.01 -2.10 5.73
C LEU A 60 -12.40 -2.64 5.39
N ASP A 61 -13.11 -3.23 6.36
CA ASP A 61 -14.46 -3.76 6.14
C ASP A 61 -15.44 -2.65 5.81
N PHE A 62 -15.35 -1.52 6.52
CA PHE A 62 -16.15 -0.34 6.19
C PHE A 62 -15.93 0.10 4.74
N LEU A 63 -14.67 0.19 4.29
CA LEU A 63 -14.35 0.60 2.91
C LEU A 63 -14.76 -0.45 1.89
N LYS A 64 -14.61 -1.74 2.21
CA LYS A 64 -15.07 -2.86 1.36
C LYS A 64 -16.57 -2.74 1.07
N GLU A 65 -17.37 -2.62 2.12
CA GLU A 65 -18.83 -2.54 2.03
C GLU A 65 -19.26 -1.26 1.31
N GLU A 66 -18.80 -0.10 1.79
CA GLU A 66 -19.22 1.20 1.26
C GLU A 66 -18.71 1.50 -0.14
N ALA A 67 -17.56 0.95 -0.54
CA ALA A 67 -17.04 1.13 -1.89
C ALA A 67 -17.46 0.02 -2.87
N GLY A 68 -18.03 -1.08 -2.38
CA GLY A 68 -18.55 -2.17 -3.20
C GLY A 68 -17.45 -3.10 -3.75
N PHE A 69 -16.43 -3.41 -2.95
CA PHE A 69 -15.43 -4.40 -3.31
C PHE A 69 -15.88 -5.81 -2.92
N ALA A 70 -15.59 -6.78 -3.80
CA ALA A 70 -15.96 -8.17 -3.55
C ALA A 70 -15.06 -8.82 -2.49
N HIS A 71 -13.78 -8.49 -2.48
CA HIS A 71 -12.77 -9.13 -1.64
C HIS A 71 -11.92 -8.10 -0.90
N SER A 72 -11.41 -8.50 0.27
CA SER A 72 -10.45 -7.71 1.04
C SER A 72 -9.48 -8.61 1.79
N GLN A 73 -8.27 -8.12 2.04
CA GLN A 73 -7.27 -8.79 2.87
C GLN A 73 -6.59 -7.77 3.78
N MET A 74 -6.50 -8.10 5.07
CA MET A 74 -5.83 -7.29 6.08
C MET A 74 -4.49 -7.93 6.48
N GLY A 75 -3.46 -7.12 6.60
CA GLY A 75 -2.16 -7.49 7.16
C GLY A 75 -1.82 -6.59 8.36
N ILE A 76 -1.75 -7.18 9.56
CA ILE A 76 -1.48 -6.44 10.79
C ILE A 76 0.03 -6.39 11.04
N ASN A 77 0.58 -5.19 11.15
CA ASN A 77 1.99 -4.95 11.44
C ASN A 77 2.22 -4.47 12.88
N THR A 78 1.24 -3.78 13.45
CA THR A 78 1.26 -3.32 14.84
C THR A 78 0.09 -3.93 15.60
N ARG A 79 0.39 -4.58 16.73
CA ARG A 79 -0.63 -5.09 17.67
C ARG A 79 -0.25 -4.73 19.10
N ARG A 80 -1.19 -4.16 19.81
CA ARG A 80 -1.10 -3.90 21.26
C ARG A 80 -2.44 -4.22 21.89
N GLU A 81 -2.42 -5.09 22.86
CA GLU A 81 -3.60 -5.48 23.64
C GLU A 81 -3.80 -4.59 24.87
N GLY A 82 -4.91 -4.79 25.61
CA GLY A 82 -5.23 -4.12 26.87
C GLY A 82 -6.28 -3.01 26.75
N ARG A 83 -6.28 -2.08 27.72
CA ARG A 83 -7.33 -1.04 27.82
C ARG A 83 -7.38 -0.06 26.63
N LEU A 84 -6.27 0.17 25.98
CA LEU A 84 -6.13 1.04 24.82
C LEU A 84 -5.53 0.22 23.66
N PRO A 85 -6.30 -0.71 23.06
CA PRO A 85 -5.77 -1.59 22.04
C PRO A 85 -5.43 -0.83 20.77
N LEU A 86 -4.47 -1.37 20.05
CA LEU A 86 -4.09 -0.93 18.71
C LEU A 86 -3.91 -2.17 17.85
N SER A 87 -4.53 -2.17 16.68
CA SER A 87 -4.35 -3.19 15.66
C SER A 87 -4.47 -2.53 14.31
N TYR A 88 -3.35 -2.41 13.60
CA TYR A 88 -3.33 -1.75 12.29
C TYR A 88 -2.16 -2.22 11.42
N GLY A 89 -2.27 -1.94 10.13
CA GLY A 89 -1.25 -2.30 9.16
C GLY A 89 -1.61 -1.90 7.75
N ASN A 90 -1.48 -2.84 6.82
CA ASN A 90 -1.79 -2.68 5.41
C ASN A 90 -3.07 -3.42 5.05
N GLY A 91 -3.84 -2.90 4.11
CA GLY A 91 -5.05 -3.55 3.60
C GLY A 91 -5.08 -3.58 2.08
N VAL A 92 -5.73 -4.57 1.51
CA VAL A 92 -6.02 -4.65 0.09
C VAL A 92 -7.51 -4.83 -0.12
N LEU A 93 -8.09 -4.03 -1.01
CA LEU A 93 -9.44 -4.21 -1.54
C LEU A 93 -9.32 -4.69 -3.00
N SER A 94 -10.15 -5.65 -3.41
CA SER A 94 -10.09 -6.22 -4.74
C SER A 94 -11.49 -6.58 -5.29
N GLN A 95 -11.68 -6.37 -6.60
CA GLN A 95 -12.82 -6.91 -7.33
C GLN A 95 -12.58 -8.38 -7.72
N PHE A 96 -11.32 -8.82 -7.70
CA PHE A 96 -10.93 -10.17 -8.03
C PHE A 96 -10.73 -11.03 -6.77
N PRO A 97 -10.96 -12.36 -6.83
CA PRO A 97 -10.63 -13.25 -5.73
C PRO A 97 -9.16 -13.14 -5.30
N ILE A 98 -8.93 -13.21 -4.00
CA ILE A 98 -7.60 -13.26 -3.40
C ILE A 98 -7.38 -14.71 -2.95
N GLU A 99 -6.54 -15.46 -3.66
CA GLU A 99 -6.31 -16.89 -3.38
C GLU A 99 -5.22 -17.12 -2.34
N HIS A 100 -4.23 -16.22 -2.30
CA HIS A 100 -3.14 -16.30 -1.35
C HIS A 100 -2.83 -14.93 -0.79
N ALA A 101 -2.51 -14.90 0.51
CA ALA A 101 -2.03 -13.69 1.19
C ALA A 101 -0.99 -14.05 2.24
N ASP A 102 0.06 -13.22 2.33
CA ASP A 102 1.10 -13.32 3.33
C ASP A 102 1.45 -11.94 3.85
N ASN A 103 1.45 -11.77 5.17
CA ASN A 103 1.76 -10.50 5.82
C ASN A 103 3.08 -10.58 6.58
N GLN A 104 4.00 -9.72 6.23
CA GLN A 104 5.34 -9.65 6.81
C GLN A 104 5.54 -8.32 7.54
N ALA A 105 5.49 -8.33 8.87
CA ALA A 105 5.95 -7.21 9.69
C ALA A 105 7.48 -7.13 9.65
N PHE A 106 8.04 -5.93 9.57
CA PHE A 106 9.49 -5.76 9.49
C PHE A 106 10.21 -5.93 10.83
N GLY A 107 9.51 -6.03 11.93
CA GLY A 107 10.05 -6.24 13.25
C GLY A 107 9.03 -6.87 14.19
N GLU A 108 9.27 -6.76 15.49
CA GLU A 108 8.27 -7.12 16.47
C GLU A 108 7.04 -6.21 16.36
N ALA A 109 5.84 -6.73 16.60
CA ALA A 109 4.57 -6.01 16.43
C ALA A 109 4.38 -4.88 17.47
N THR A 110 5.40 -4.04 17.63
CA THR A 110 5.43 -2.89 18.54
C THR A 110 4.74 -1.68 17.92
N LEU A 111 4.53 -0.63 18.72
CA LEU A 111 3.89 0.59 18.26
C LEU A 111 4.68 1.25 17.10
N GLY A 112 4.00 1.44 15.99
CA GLY A 112 4.57 2.09 14.81
C GLY A 112 5.31 1.15 13.88
N GLU A 113 5.25 -0.16 14.10
CA GLU A 113 5.89 -1.12 13.20
C GLU A 113 5.25 -1.10 11.82
N LYS A 114 6.07 -1.28 10.83
CA LYS A 114 5.73 -1.28 9.41
C LYS A 114 5.88 -2.68 8.83
N GLY A 115 5.43 -2.87 7.60
CA GLY A 115 5.50 -4.17 6.95
C GLY A 115 5.02 -4.11 5.51
N PHE A 116 4.89 -5.28 4.91
CA PHE A 116 4.23 -5.43 3.63
C PHE A 116 3.20 -6.57 3.67
N LEU A 117 2.18 -6.44 2.85
CA LEU A 117 1.17 -7.44 2.60
C LEU A 117 1.30 -7.90 1.15
N TYR A 118 1.65 -9.15 0.96
CA TYR A 118 1.59 -9.84 -0.33
C TYR A 118 0.19 -10.41 -0.55
N THR A 119 -0.34 -10.27 -1.76
CA THR A 119 -1.61 -10.88 -2.19
C THR A 119 -1.50 -11.39 -3.61
N GLU A 120 -2.15 -12.52 -3.91
CA GLU A 120 -2.24 -13.09 -5.25
C GLU A 120 -3.70 -13.09 -5.70
N HIS A 121 -3.98 -12.37 -6.78
CA HIS A 121 -5.33 -12.16 -7.30
C HIS A 121 -5.56 -13.02 -8.54
N THR A 122 -6.72 -13.67 -8.60
CA THR A 122 -7.12 -14.48 -9.77
C THR A 122 -7.86 -13.60 -10.76
N LEU A 123 -7.23 -13.35 -11.89
CA LEU A 123 -7.80 -12.64 -13.03
C LEU A 123 -8.30 -13.64 -14.07
N PRO A 124 -9.17 -13.23 -15.02
CA PRO A 124 -9.66 -14.13 -16.09
C PRO A 124 -8.55 -14.78 -16.94
N HIS A 125 -7.37 -14.17 -17.00
CA HIS A 125 -6.24 -14.61 -17.83
C HIS A 125 -4.98 -14.92 -17.04
N GLY A 126 -5.07 -15.22 -15.74
CA GLY A 126 -3.94 -15.60 -14.91
C GLY A 126 -3.95 -14.99 -13.51
N HIS A 127 -2.79 -15.01 -12.86
CA HIS A 127 -2.63 -14.49 -11.51
C HIS A 127 -1.87 -13.17 -11.51
N LEU A 128 -2.31 -12.26 -10.65
CA LEU A 128 -1.66 -10.96 -10.44
C LEU A 128 -1.14 -10.89 -9.00
N PRO A 129 0.17 -11.07 -8.79
CA PRO A 129 0.78 -10.85 -7.48
C PRO A 129 0.98 -9.36 -7.22
N VAL A 130 0.61 -8.93 -6.01
CA VAL A 130 0.71 -7.53 -5.55
C VAL A 130 1.36 -7.49 -4.17
N VAL A 131 2.33 -6.61 -4.00
CA VAL A 131 2.93 -6.26 -2.70
C VAL A 131 2.48 -4.86 -2.31
N ASN A 132 1.78 -4.75 -1.19
CA ASN A 132 1.40 -3.50 -0.56
C ASN A 132 2.36 -3.19 0.58
N LEU A 133 3.20 -2.18 0.42
CA LEU A 133 4.34 -1.86 1.29
C LEU A 133 4.09 -0.56 2.08
N HIS A 134 4.53 -0.52 3.34
CA HIS A 134 4.68 0.72 4.10
C HIS A 134 6.01 0.70 4.87
N LEU A 135 6.89 1.67 4.57
CA LEU A 135 8.23 1.78 5.18
C LEU A 135 8.29 2.78 6.33
N ASP A 136 9.36 2.71 7.12
CA ASP A 136 9.64 3.62 8.24
C ASP A 136 9.78 5.08 7.78
N TYR A 137 9.09 6.00 8.48
CA TYR A 137 9.10 7.42 8.10
C TYR A 137 10.29 8.20 8.65
N LYS A 138 10.95 7.72 9.72
CA LYS A 138 12.01 8.44 10.43
C LYS A 138 13.39 8.11 9.90
N SER A 139 13.71 6.83 9.80
CA SER A 139 15.07 6.34 9.61
C SER A 139 15.31 5.80 8.21
N ARG A 140 16.24 6.42 7.49
CA ARG A 140 16.73 5.88 6.21
C ARG A 140 17.36 4.49 6.38
N VAL A 141 18.12 4.28 7.46
CA VAL A 141 18.77 2.98 7.73
C VAL A 141 17.71 1.89 7.86
N ARG A 142 16.68 2.13 8.69
CA ARG A 142 15.57 1.18 8.82
C ARG A 142 14.85 0.92 7.50
N ARG A 143 14.61 1.97 6.68
CA ARG A 143 13.99 1.77 5.36
C ARG A 143 14.82 0.87 4.45
N ILE A 144 16.14 1.01 4.45
CA ILE A 144 17.03 0.12 3.67
C ILE A 144 16.93 -1.31 4.20
N GLU A 145 17.03 -1.52 5.51
CA GLU A 145 16.87 -2.85 6.14
C GLU A 145 15.52 -3.48 5.81
N GLN A 146 14.45 -2.69 5.79
CA GLN A 146 13.10 -3.13 5.43
C GLN A 146 13.02 -3.54 3.95
N VAL A 147 13.66 -2.79 3.06
CA VAL A 147 13.75 -3.15 1.63
C VAL A 147 14.57 -4.43 1.43
N GLU A 148 15.67 -4.62 2.16
CA GLU A 148 16.46 -5.87 2.10
C GLU A 148 15.62 -7.10 2.51
N ARG A 149 14.75 -6.95 3.51
CA ARG A 149 13.82 -8.03 3.90
C ARG A 149 12.78 -8.32 2.82
N LEU A 150 12.27 -7.27 2.16
CA LEU A 150 11.37 -7.47 1.01
C LEU A 150 12.10 -8.18 -0.14
N ILE A 151 13.34 -7.80 -0.44
CA ILE A 151 14.17 -8.43 -1.46
C ILE A 151 14.37 -9.92 -1.14
N ALA A 152 14.77 -10.24 0.09
CA ALA A 152 14.94 -11.63 0.52
C ALA A 152 13.65 -12.46 0.35
N TYR A 153 12.48 -11.88 0.71
CA TYR A 153 11.18 -12.51 0.49
C TYR A 153 10.89 -12.76 -0.99
N LEU A 154 11.18 -11.80 -1.87
CA LEU A 154 10.97 -11.96 -3.31
C LEU A 154 11.87 -13.04 -3.91
N ASP A 155 13.14 -13.14 -3.45
CA ASP A 155 14.08 -14.18 -3.87
C ASP A 155 13.63 -15.56 -3.41
N GLU A 156 13.15 -15.69 -2.16
CA GLU A 156 12.61 -16.92 -1.61
C GLU A 156 11.40 -17.39 -2.42
N ARG A 157 10.43 -16.50 -2.69
CA ARG A 157 9.24 -16.80 -3.50
C ARG A 157 9.58 -17.19 -4.93
N HIS A 158 10.58 -16.55 -5.51
CA HIS A 158 11.08 -16.91 -6.84
C HIS A 158 11.63 -18.34 -6.85
N ASN A 159 12.45 -18.69 -5.88
CA ASN A 159 13.07 -20.01 -5.77
C ASN A 159 12.06 -21.13 -5.51
N GLU A 160 11.04 -20.88 -4.65
CA GLU A 160 9.97 -21.84 -4.36
C GLU A 160 9.12 -22.17 -5.57
N LYS A 161 8.79 -21.20 -6.39
CA LYS A 161 7.94 -21.39 -7.57
C LYS A 161 8.66 -22.11 -8.74
N GLY A 162 9.99 -22.24 -8.67
CA GLY A 162 10.80 -22.93 -9.71
C GLY A 162 10.58 -22.36 -11.12
N MET A 163 10.36 -21.06 -11.21
CA MET A 163 9.93 -20.40 -12.45
C MET A 163 11.10 -20.24 -13.41
N GLU A 164 10.87 -20.46 -14.69
CA GLU A 164 11.81 -20.13 -15.77
C GLU A 164 12.06 -18.59 -15.88
N SER A 165 11.07 -17.78 -15.42
CA SER A 165 11.14 -16.32 -15.36
C SER A 165 11.10 -15.82 -13.91
N TYR A 166 11.72 -14.66 -13.66
CA TYR A 166 11.73 -14.05 -12.35
C TYR A 166 10.31 -13.76 -11.83
N PHE A 167 10.05 -14.07 -10.54
CA PHE A 167 8.78 -13.74 -9.88
C PHE A 167 8.61 -12.22 -9.76
N SER A 168 7.66 -11.67 -10.49
CA SER A 168 7.57 -10.22 -10.76
C SER A 168 6.24 -9.62 -10.28
N PRO A 169 6.04 -9.39 -8.96
CA PRO A 169 4.83 -8.74 -8.46
C PRO A 169 4.79 -7.24 -8.79
N ILE A 170 3.60 -6.67 -8.86
CA ILE A 170 3.45 -5.22 -8.72
C ILE A 170 3.74 -4.86 -7.27
N ILE A 171 4.70 -3.95 -7.03
CA ILE A 171 5.06 -3.50 -5.69
C ILE A 171 4.59 -2.04 -5.55
N CYS A 172 3.74 -1.76 -4.57
CA CYS A 172 3.20 -0.42 -4.38
C CYS A 172 3.05 -0.06 -2.90
N GLY A 173 2.89 1.22 -2.61
CA GLY A 173 2.66 1.68 -1.24
C GLY A 173 3.32 2.99 -0.90
N ASP A 174 3.38 3.26 0.41
CA ASP A 174 4.08 4.41 0.99
C ASP A 174 5.51 4.01 1.39
N PHE A 175 6.46 4.46 0.61
CA PHE A 175 7.89 4.18 0.82
C PHE A 175 8.55 5.12 1.83
N ASN A 176 7.88 6.20 2.21
CA ASN A 176 8.47 7.24 3.07
C ASN A 176 9.88 7.69 2.60
N SER A 177 10.19 7.47 1.33
CA SER A 177 11.45 7.69 0.66
C SER A 177 11.22 8.38 -0.67
N ARG A 178 12.07 9.34 -1.03
CA ARG A 178 11.94 10.09 -2.29
C ARG A 178 12.72 9.39 -3.40
N ASP A 179 12.12 9.29 -4.59
CA ASP A 179 12.75 8.71 -5.80
C ASP A 179 14.08 9.36 -6.18
N ARG A 180 14.24 10.65 -5.87
CA ARG A 180 15.44 11.45 -6.19
C ARG A 180 16.57 11.35 -5.18
N LYS A 181 16.37 10.66 -4.06
CA LYS A 181 17.46 10.44 -3.07
C LYS A 181 18.28 9.21 -3.48
N PRO A 182 19.53 9.38 -3.93
CA PRO A 182 20.29 8.31 -4.57
C PRO A 182 20.60 7.11 -3.66
N ASN A 183 20.55 7.27 -2.36
CA ASN A 183 20.90 6.23 -1.39
C ASN A 183 19.75 5.96 -0.40
N ASP A 184 18.49 5.98 -0.85
CA ASP A 184 17.33 5.67 -0.01
C ASP A 184 16.52 4.52 -0.63
N ALA A 185 15.54 4.03 0.07
CA ALA A 185 14.79 2.80 -0.15
C ALA A 185 14.25 2.64 -1.59
N VAL A 186 13.62 3.68 -2.16
CA VAL A 186 13.07 3.61 -3.53
C VAL A 186 14.15 3.31 -4.56
N ARG A 187 15.32 3.99 -4.47
CA ARG A 187 16.43 3.75 -5.40
C ARG A 187 17.12 2.42 -5.15
N HIS A 188 17.20 2.01 -3.89
CA HIS A 188 17.77 0.72 -3.53
C HIS A 188 16.96 -0.43 -4.13
N LEU A 189 15.64 -0.44 -3.89
CA LEU A 189 14.73 -1.43 -4.47
C LEU A 189 14.73 -1.38 -6.00
N PHE A 190 14.69 -0.18 -6.59
CA PHE A 190 14.70 -0.03 -8.05
C PHE A 190 15.98 -0.63 -8.68
N SER A 191 17.15 -0.35 -8.09
CA SER A 191 18.41 -0.90 -8.59
C SER A 191 18.52 -2.42 -8.47
N TYR A 192 17.84 -3.03 -7.48
CA TYR A 192 17.72 -4.47 -7.38
C TYR A 192 16.79 -5.02 -8.48
N LEU A 193 15.58 -4.48 -8.59
CA LEU A 193 14.58 -4.93 -9.54
C LEU A 193 15.00 -4.76 -11.01
N GLU A 194 15.72 -3.68 -11.33
CA GLU A 194 16.25 -3.41 -12.67
C GLU A 194 17.27 -4.46 -13.13
N LYS A 195 18.03 -5.05 -12.19
CA LYS A 195 18.96 -6.15 -12.47
C LYS A 195 18.28 -7.50 -12.70
N GLN A 196 17.10 -7.71 -12.11
CA GLN A 196 16.35 -8.95 -12.23
C GLN A 196 15.45 -8.96 -13.48
N CYS A 197 14.72 -7.87 -13.69
CA CYS A 197 13.94 -7.63 -14.88
C CYS A 197 13.60 -6.14 -15.00
N GLU A 198 13.20 -5.68 -16.18
CA GLU A 198 13.00 -4.26 -16.53
C GLU A 198 11.78 -3.63 -15.85
N TYR A 199 11.82 -3.46 -14.53
CA TYR A 199 10.76 -2.73 -13.80
C TYR A 199 10.71 -1.25 -14.15
N GLN A 200 9.51 -0.70 -14.15
CA GLN A 200 9.23 0.72 -14.30
C GLN A 200 8.69 1.32 -13.00
N LEU A 201 9.12 2.54 -12.67
CA LEU A 201 8.72 3.23 -11.43
C LEU A 201 7.75 4.38 -11.72
N TYR A 202 6.60 4.38 -11.04
CA TYR A 202 5.56 5.41 -11.16
C TYR A 202 5.13 5.95 -9.77
N PRO A 203 4.65 7.22 -9.69
CA PRO A 203 4.57 8.22 -10.76
C PRO A 203 5.94 8.86 -11.03
N ILE A 204 6.23 9.16 -12.30
CA ILE A 204 7.46 9.88 -12.68
C ILE A 204 7.35 11.33 -12.21
N GLY A 205 8.19 11.72 -11.25
CA GLY A 205 8.23 13.09 -10.70
C GLY A 205 6.95 13.51 -9.96
N GLY A 206 6.04 12.58 -9.70
CA GLY A 206 4.80 12.84 -8.98
C GLY A 206 5.04 13.20 -7.51
N ARG A 207 4.23 14.10 -6.96
CA ARG A 207 4.28 14.50 -5.56
C ARG A 207 2.97 14.08 -4.89
N THR A 208 3.07 13.32 -3.80
CA THR A 208 1.91 12.68 -3.15
C THR A 208 1.66 13.21 -1.74
N PHE A 209 2.65 13.87 -1.10
CA PHE A 209 2.56 14.35 0.29
C PHE A 209 3.13 15.77 0.47
N PRO A 210 2.56 16.61 1.35
CA PRO A 210 1.22 16.48 1.93
C PRO A 210 0.14 16.80 0.87
N SER A 211 -1.05 16.19 0.96
CA SER A 211 -2.06 16.25 -0.12
C SER A 211 -2.57 17.64 -0.46
N LEU A 212 -2.63 18.56 0.52
CA LEU A 212 -3.07 19.95 0.30
C LEU A 212 -2.10 20.74 -0.59
N LEU A 213 -0.79 20.59 -0.35
CA LEU A 213 0.27 21.21 -1.13
C LEU A 213 1.44 20.22 -1.30
N PRO A 214 1.36 19.27 -2.22
CA PRO A 214 2.35 18.22 -2.34
C PRO A 214 3.72 18.74 -2.74
N THR A 215 4.68 18.43 -1.89
CA THR A 215 6.09 18.77 -2.05
C THR A 215 6.97 17.53 -2.18
N HIS A 216 6.47 16.36 -1.75
CA HIS A 216 7.21 15.10 -1.71
C HIS A 216 6.47 14.01 -2.47
N GLY A 217 7.18 13.19 -3.26
CA GLY A 217 6.72 11.89 -3.74
C GLY A 217 7.16 10.84 -2.73
N LEU A 218 6.22 10.18 -2.08
CA LEU A 218 6.45 9.14 -1.09
C LEU A 218 5.77 7.83 -1.46
N ASP A 219 4.72 7.91 -2.29
CA ASP A 219 3.89 6.79 -2.70
C ASP A 219 4.22 6.41 -4.15
N PHE A 220 4.57 5.15 -4.37
CA PHE A 220 5.05 4.66 -5.65
C PHE A 220 4.43 3.31 -6.02
N ILE A 221 4.50 3.00 -7.33
CA ILE A 221 4.13 1.72 -7.91
C ILE A 221 5.26 1.28 -8.85
N PHE A 222 5.86 0.15 -8.54
CA PHE A 222 6.81 -0.55 -9.39
C PHE A 222 6.04 -1.54 -10.26
N VAL A 223 6.19 -1.42 -11.56
CA VAL A 223 5.46 -2.22 -12.55
C VAL A 223 6.44 -3.10 -13.29
N PRO A 224 6.27 -4.44 -13.25
CA PRO A 224 7.13 -5.36 -14.00
C PRO A 224 6.85 -5.31 -15.51
N PRO A 225 7.79 -5.82 -16.34
CA PRO A 225 7.71 -5.73 -17.79
C PRO A 225 6.53 -6.49 -18.42
N SER A 226 5.91 -7.41 -17.69
CA SER A 226 4.70 -8.13 -18.13
C SER A 226 3.46 -7.22 -18.28
N TYR A 227 3.55 -5.96 -17.85
CA TYR A 227 2.44 -5.01 -17.98
C TYR A 227 2.85 -3.77 -18.77
N THR A 228 1.92 -3.24 -19.54
CA THR A 228 2.02 -1.93 -20.18
C THR A 228 1.24 -0.90 -19.39
N VAL A 229 1.90 0.18 -19.00
CA VAL A 229 1.25 1.30 -18.31
C VAL A 229 0.57 2.21 -19.34
N ARG A 230 -0.77 2.24 -19.32
CA ARG A 230 -1.57 3.13 -20.20
C ARG A 230 -1.68 4.53 -19.61
N ARG A 231 -1.79 4.60 -18.30
CA ARG A 231 -1.93 5.89 -17.60
C ARG A 231 -1.46 5.76 -16.16
N CYS A 232 -0.79 6.80 -15.66
CA CYS A 232 -0.54 6.98 -14.23
C CYS A 232 -0.94 8.40 -13.80
N LYS A 233 -1.64 8.54 -12.68
CA LYS A 233 -2.09 9.83 -12.12
C LYS A 233 -1.95 9.87 -10.61
N VAL A 234 -1.42 11.00 -10.11
CA VAL A 234 -1.57 11.41 -8.70
C VAL A 234 -2.88 12.19 -8.59
N LEU A 235 -3.80 11.72 -7.76
CA LEU A 235 -5.15 12.29 -7.66
C LEU A 235 -5.23 13.34 -6.55
N ARG A 236 -5.72 14.53 -6.88
CA ARG A 236 -5.98 15.61 -5.92
C ARG A 236 -7.35 15.38 -5.26
N ALA A 237 -7.43 14.46 -4.30
CA ALA A 237 -8.69 14.01 -3.76
C ALA A 237 -9.00 14.51 -2.34
N TYR A 238 -8.01 14.99 -1.59
CA TYR A 238 -8.14 15.55 -0.23
C TYR A 238 -8.90 14.67 0.78
N VAL A 239 -8.75 13.34 0.61
CA VAL A 239 -9.38 12.34 1.50
C VAL A 239 -8.43 11.84 2.58
N SER A 240 -7.14 12.09 2.43
CA SER A 240 -6.06 11.77 3.35
C SER A 240 -4.98 12.85 3.26
N ASP A 241 -4.00 12.85 4.15
CA ASP A 241 -2.79 13.66 4.05
C ASP A 241 -1.85 13.19 2.91
N HIS A 242 -2.09 12.01 2.34
CA HIS A 242 -1.50 11.53 1.08
C HIS A 242 -2.45 11.66 -0.10
N CYS A 243 -1.90 11.88 -1.29
CA CYS A 243 -2.63 11.81 -2.54
C CYS A 243 -2.61 10.37 -3.08
N PRO A 244 -3.76 9.81 -3.51
CA PRO A 244 -3.79 8.51 -4.15
C PRO A 244 -2.97 8.48 -5.44
N VAL A 245 -2.30 7.36 -5.72
CA VAL A 245 -1.67 7.08 -7.01
C VAL A 245 -2.49 6.03 -7.74
N LEU A 246 -3.05 6.41 -8.89
CA LEU A 246 -3.81 5.52 -9.77
C LEU A 246 -2.95 5.15 -10.98
N ILE A 247 -2.97 3.88 -11.36
CA ILE A 247 -2.33 3.37 -12.55
C ILE A 247 -3.30 2.47 -13.31
N ASP A 248 -3.35 2.61 -14.63
CA ASP A 248 -4.09 1.73 -15.54
C ASP A 248 -3.08 0.87 -16.29
N LEU A 249 -3.25 -0.45 -16.20
CA LEU A 249 -2.34 -1.45 -16.73
C LEU A 249 -3.03 -2.33 -17.76
N GLU A 250 -2.27 -2.78 -18.75
CA GLU A 250 -2.64 -3.87 -19.65
C GLU A 250 -1.60 -4.98 -19.55
N ILE A 251 -2.05 -6.22 -19.56
CA ILE A 251 -1.17 -7.39 -19.66
C ILE A 251 -0.55 -7.37 -21.06
N ARG A 252 0.76 -7.55 -21.16
CA ARG A 252 1.44 -7.77 -22.44
C ARG A 252 1.19 -9.21 -22.90
N GLU A 253 0.68 -9.35 -24.10
CA GLU A 253 0.57 -10.64 -24.78
C GLU A 253 1.95 -11.17 -25.22
#